data_51a46470785ceb888f6d4dff09e6a64e
#
_entry.id   51a46470785ceb888f6d4dff09e6a64e
#
_cell.length_a   1.000
_cell.length_b   1.000
_cell.length_c   1.000
_cell.angle_alpha   90.00
_cell.angle_beta   90.00
_cell.angle_gamma   90.00
#
_symmetry.space_group_name_H-M   'P 1'
#
loop_
_entity.id
_entity.type
_entity.pdbx_description
1 polymer ?
#
loop_
_entity_poly.entity_id
_entity_poly.type
_entity_poly.pdbx_seq_one_letter_code
_entity_poly.pdbx_strand_id
1 'polypeptide(L)'
;MNIENKVALITGGASGLGLATARNLHSKGAKLVLMDLNEDNLNSAKEELKDNVIGIVTNVADEESVKKAIQGAVDEFGSIHILVNCAGIGSASKTVGRDGAHPLDIFKIVIDVNLVGTFNTLRLAAEVMGKNEPENDNECGVIINTASVAAFDGQIGQAAYSASEGGIVG
;
A
#
# COMPACT_ATOMS: atom_id res chain seq x y z
N MET A 1 -4.09 -7.97 18.27
CA MET A 1 -3.76 -6.51 18.40
C MET A 1 -5.03 -5.69 18.65
N ASN A 2 -5.05 -4.81 19.66
CA ASN A 2 -6.07 -3.76 19.77
C ASN A 2 -5.72 -2.61 18.82
N ILE A 3 -6.68 -2.07 18.07
CA ILE A 3 -6.45 -1.03 17.05
C ILE A 3 -6.29 0.37 17.66
N GLU A 4 -6.88 0.62 18.82
CA GLU A 4 -6.86 1.93 19.48
C GLU A 4 -5.41 2.41 19.73
N ASN A 5 -5.12 3.64 19.32
CA ASN A 5 -3.79 4.29 19.37
C ASN A 5 -2.68 3.60 18.54
N LYS A 6 -2.98 2.58 17.74
CA LYS A 6 -2.01 1.99 16.82
C LYS A 6 -1.80 2.85 15.58
N VAL A 7 -0.57 2.88 15.08
CA VAL A 7 -0.20 3.60 13.86
C VAL A 7 -0.38 2.68 12.66
N ALA A 8 -1.27 3.06 11.76
CA ALA A 8 -1.55 2.33 10.52
C ALA A 8 -1.01 3.10 9.30
N LEU A 9 -0.12 2.46 8.57
CA LEU A 9 0.42 2.93 7.30
C LEU A 9 -0.39 2.31 6.16
N ILE A 10 -0.93 3.12 5.25
CA ILE A 10 -1.82 2.65 4.18
C ILE A 10 -1.32 3.19 2.84
N THR A 11 -0.88 2.31 1.94
CA THR A 11 -0.53 2.70 0.57
C THR A 11 -1.77 2.77 -0.32
N GLY A 12 -1.81 3.71 -1.27
CA GLY A 12 -3.04 4.04 -1.99
C GLY A 12 -4.12 4.56 -1.05
N GLY A 13 -3.71 5.20 0.06
CA GLY A 13 -4.56 5.54 1.19
C GLY A 13 -5.53 6.70 0.94
N ALA A 14 -5.36 7.43 -0.15
CA ALA A 14 -6.16 8.61 -0.45
C ALA A 14 -7.38 8.35 -1.33
N SER A 15 -7.61 7.10 -1.74
CA SER A 15 -8.76 6.74 -2.60
C SER A 15 -9.19 5.28 -2.43
N GLY A 16 -10.33 4.91 -3.01
CA GLY A 16 -10.79 3.53 -3.16
C GLY A 16 -10.74 2.69 -1.89
N LEU A 17 -10.17 1.49 -1.99
CA LEU A 17 -10.04 0.54 -0.87
C LEU A 17 -9.14 1.07 0.25
N GLY A 18 -8.05 1.76 -0.10
CA GLY A 18 -7.14 2.36 0.88
C GLY A 18 -7.84 3.39 1.76
N LEU A 19 -8.59 4.32 1.16
CA LEU A 19 -9.34 5.33 1.91
C LEU A 19 -10.49 4.71 2.73
N ALA A 20 -11.17 3.70 2.20
CA ALA A 20 -12.21 2.98 2.95
C ALA A 20 -11.60 2.26 4.18
N THR A 21 -10.42 1.67 4.03
CA THR A 21 -9.66 1.06 5.11
C THR A 21 -9.24 2.13 6.14
N ALA A 22 -8.75 3.28 5.66
CA ALA A 22 -8.37 4.40 6.51
C ALA A 22 -9.54 4.85 7.39
N ARG A 23 -10.72 5.08 6.80
CA ARG A 23 -11.94 5.43 7.55
C ARG A 23 -12.29 4.41 8.63
N ASN A 24 -12.20 3.12 8.30
CA ASN A 24 -12.51 2.04 9.24
C ASN A 24 -11.53 2.00 10.41
N LEU A 25 -10.23 2.06 10.14
CA LEU A 25 -9.21 2.05 11.18
C LEU A 25 -9.26 3.32 12.04
N HIS A 26 -9.47 4.48 11.41
CA HIS A 26 -9.62 5.75 12.13
C HIS A 26 -10.81 5.75 13.10
N SER A 27 -11.96 5.23 12.67
CA SER A 27 -13.15 5.11 13.52
C SER A 27 -12.95 4.21 14.74
N LYS A 28 -11.90 3.38 14.74
CA LYS A 28 -11.48 2.51 15.84
C LYS A 28 -10.31 3.08 16.65
N GLY A 29 -9.97 4.35 16.44
CA GLY A 29 -8.95 5.07 17.20
C GLY A 29 -7.52 4.86 16.71
N ALA A 30 -7.30 4.35 15.49
CA ALA A 30 -5.97 4.29 14.90
C ALA A 30 -5.47 5.69 14.51
N LYS A 31 -4.16 5.89 14.59
CA LYS A 31 -3.43 6.99 13.94
C LYS A 31 -3.06 6.56 12.52
N LEU A 32 -3.19 7.46 11.56
CA LEU A 32 -3.06 7.09 10.15
C LEU A 32 -1.91 7.81 9.44
N VAL A 33 -1.18 7.07 8.63
CA VAL A 33 -0.25 7.58 7.64
C VAL A 33 -0.74 7.13 6.26
N LEU A 34 -1.28 8.07 5.51
CA LEU A 34 -1.77 7.83 4.15
C LEU A 34 -0.64 8.09 3.15
N MET A 35 -0.29 7.09 2.38
CA MET A 35 0.70 7.16 1.30
C MET A 35 -0.02 7.08 -0.05
N ASP A 36 0.14 8.08 -0.89
CA ASP A 36 -0.46 8.13 -2.23
C ASP A 36 0.39 9.00 -3.16
N LEU A 37 0.25 8.83 -4.48
CA LEU A 37 0.89 9.73 -5.45
C LEU A 37 0.14 11.05 -5.61
N ASN A 38 -1.16 11.07 -5.33
CA ASN A 38 -2.02 12.22 -5.56
C ASN A 38 -2.13 13.08 -4.30
N GLU A 39 -1.46 14.24 -4.32
CA GLU A 39 -1.44 15.18 -3.21
C GLU A 39 -2.80 15.80 -2.90
N ASP A 40 -3.61 16.10 -3.92
CA ASP A 40 -4.94 16.69 -3.74
C ASP A 40 -5.88 15.70 -3.02
N ASN A 41 -5.81 14.42 -3.40
CA ASN A 41 -6.56 13.37 -2.74
C ASN A 41 -6.10 13.16 -1.29
N LEU A 42 -4.79 13.23 -1.03
CA LEU A 42 -4.25 13.16 0.34
C LEU A 42 -4.77 14.33 1.20
N ASN A 43 -4.76 15.54 0.67
CA ASN A 43 -5.28 16.72 1.37
C ASN A 43 -6.77 16.57 1.67
N SER A 44 -7.57 16.14 0.70
CA SER A 44 -9.00 15.89 0.88
C SER A 44 -9.27 14.82 1.93
N ALA A 45 -8.50 13.72 1.93
CA ALA A 45 -8.63 12.65 2.92
C ALA A 45 -8.26 13.13 4.33
N LYS A 46 -7.24 13.97 4.47
CA LYS A 46 -6.85 14.58 5.75
C LYS A 46 -7.92 15.52 6.28
N GLU A 47 -8.51 16.36 5.41
CA GLU A 47 -9.62 17.25 5.79
C GLU A 47 -10.86 16.47 6.26
N GLU A 48 -11.15 15.35 5.62
CA GLU A 48 -12.25 14.47 6.00
C GLU A 48 -12.01 13.78 7.35
N LEU A 49 -10.85 13.18 7.54
CA LEU A 49 -10.52 12.36 8.71
C LEU A 49 -10.10 13.21 9.93
N LYS A 50 -9.56 14.41 9.69
CA LYS A 50 -9.15 15.43 10.68
C LYS A 50 -7.96 15.00 11.54
N ASP A 51 -8.21 14.59 12.78
CA ASP A 51 -7.18 14.37 13.80
C ASP A 51 -6.45 13.03 13.61
N ASN A 52 -5.18 12.96 14.04
CA ASN A 52 -4.37 11.75 14.00
C ASN A 52 -4.13 11.16 12.59
N VAL A 53 -4.10 12.03 11.57
CA VAL A 53 -3.88 11.62 10.17
C VAL A 53 -2.83 12.50 9.51
N ILE A 54 -1.80 11.89 8.94
CA ILE A 54 -0.88 12.55 8.02
C ILE A 54 -0.96 11.93 6.63
N GLY A 55 -0.74 12.75 5.60
CA GLY A 55 -0.64 12.31 4.21
C GLY A 55 0.76 12.59 3.69
N ILE A 56 1.36 11.61 3.05
CA ILE A 56 2.72 11.72 2.49
C ILE A 56 2.69 11.30 1.02
N VAL A 57 3.06 12.22 0.14
CA VAL A 57 3.18 11.91 -1.30
C VAL A 57 4.26 10.85 -1.48
N THR A 58 3.87 9.68 -1.99
CA THR A 58 4.74 8.52 -2.04
C THR A 58 4.56 7.71 -3.31
N ASN A 59 5.68 7.48 -4.01
CA ASN A 59 5.77 6.46 -5.05
C ASN A 59 6.26 5.15 -4.42
N VAL A 60 5.41 4.15 -4.34
CA VAL A 60 5.76 2.85 -3.73
C VAL A 60 6.86 2.10 -4.49
N ALA A 61 6.99 2.34 -5.80
CA ALA A 61 8.05 1.75 -6.64
C ALA A 61 9.43 2.42 -6.45
N ASP A 62 9.49 3.55 -5.73
CA ASP A 62 10.74 4.27 -5.44
C ASP A 62 11.15 4.06 -3.97
N GLU A 63 12.35 3.50 -3.79
CA GLU A 63 12.84 3.15 -2.46
C GLU A 63 13.01 4.37 -1.55
N GLU A 64 13.56 5.45 -2.07
CA GLU A 64 13.81 6.67 -1.28
C GLU A 64 12.50 7.38 -0.91
N SER A 65 11.51 7.33 -1.80
CA SER A 65 10.16 7.82 -1.53
C SER A 65 9.52 7.06 -0.36
N VAL A 66 9.61 5.74 -0.36
CA VAL A 66 9.07 4.90 0.72
C VAL A 66 9.84 5.11 2.02
N LYS A 67 11.19 5.18 1.99
CA LYS A 67 11.99 5.49 3.19
C LYS A 67 11.59 6.79 3.86
N LYS A 68 11.36 7.84 3.07
CA LYS A 68 10.90 9.14 3.58
C LYS A 68 9.52 9.03 4.24
N ALA A 69 8.60 8.27 3.64
CA ALA A 69 7.28 8.07 4.22
C ALA A 69 7.32 7.28 5.53
N ILE A 70 8.12 6.21 5.60
CA ILE A 70 8.36 5.43 6.81
C ILE A 70 8.97 6.32 7.91
N GLN A 71 9.99 7.11 7.57
CA GLN A 71 10.61 8.02 8.53
C GLN A 71 9.60 9.08 9.03
N GLY A 72 8.81 9.67 8.13
CA GLY A 72 7.75 10.62 8.50
C GLY A 72 6.70 10.02 9.44
N ALA A 73 6.36 8.74 9.26
CA ALA A 73 5.47 8.02 10.18
C ALA A 73 6.09 7.88 11.58
N VAL A 74 7.38 7.54 11.64
CA VAL A 74 8.12 7.40 12.91
C VAL A 74 8.30 8.75 13.60
N ASP A 75 8.64 9.79 12.86
CA ASP A 75 8.83 11.15 13.40
C ASP A 75 7.54 11.71 14.02
N GLU A 76 6.38 11.45 13.38
CA GLU A 76 5.09 11.95 13.86
C GLU A 76 4.49 11.11 14.97
N PHE A 77 4.54 9.78 14.86
CA PHE A 77 3.79 8.88 15.74
C PHE A 77 4.65 7.91 16.55
N GLY A 78 5.96 7.91 16.34
CA GLY A 78 6.94 7.11 17.08
C GLY A 78 7.13 5.68 16.57
N SER A 79 6.17 5.09 15.87
CA SER A 79 6.26 3.71 15.37
C SER A 79 5.27 3.43 14.26
N ILE A 80 5.30 2.20 13.72
CA ILE A 80 4.33 1.61 12.79
C ILE A 80 3.88 0.27 13.37
N HIS A 81 2.57 0.01 13.41
CA HIS A 81 2.00 -1.22 13.95
C HIS A 81 1.22 -2.01 12.91
N ILE A 82 0.62 -1.31 11.95
CA ILE A 82 -0.22 -1.88 10.91
C ILE A 82 0.25 -1.35 9.55
N LEU A 83 0.49 -2.24 8.59
CA LEU A 83 0.66 -1.88 7.19
C LEU A 83 -0.48 -2.47 6.37
N VAL A 84 -1.13 -1.65 5.55
CA VAL A 84 -2.10 -2.12 4.56
C VAL A 84 -1.65 -1.67 3.18
N ASN A 85 -1.25 -2.61 2.34
CA ASN A 85 -0.86 -2.37 0.97
C ASN A 85 -2.08 -2.41 0.05
N CYS A 86 -2.54 -1.22 -0.39
CA CYS A 86 -3.64 -1.04 -1.33
C CYS A 86 -3.20 -0.33 -2.63
N ALA A 87 -1.98 0.20 -2.69
CA ALA A 87 -1.47 0.83 -3.89
C ALA A 87 -1.33 -0.19 -5.02
N GLY A 88 -1.93 0.10 -6.16
CA GLY A 88 -1.84 -0.76 -7.32
C GLY A 88 -2.48 -0.11 -8.54
N ILE A 89 -2.03 -0.54 -9.70
CA ILE A 89 -2.55 -0.12 -11.01
C ILE A 89 -2.97 -1.35 -11.81
N GLY A 90 -4.01 -1.17 -12.62
CA GLY A 90 -4.43 -2.15 -13.61
C GLY A 90 -4.11 -1.66 -15.02
N SER A 91 -3.72 -2.56 -15.91
CA SER A 91 -3.68 -2.30 -17.33
C SER A 91 -4.39 -3.41 -18.10
N ALA A 92 -5.17 -3.04 -19.11
CA ALA A 92 -5.82 -4.00 -19.99
C ALA A 92 -5.14 -3.94 -21.37
N SER A 93 -4.17 -4.85 -21.59
CA SER A 93 -3.46 -4.95 -22.87
C SER A 93 -3.25 -6.42 -23.22
N LYS A 94 -3.73 -6.83 -24.41
CA LYS A 94 -3.56 -8.20 -24.91
C LYS A 94 -2.09 -8.48 -25.18
N THR A 95 -1.65 -9.73 -24.96
CA THR A 95 -0.29 -10.20 -25.31
C THR A 95 0.03 -9.94 -26.79
N VAL A 96 -0.96 -10.15 -27.66
CA VAL A 96 -0.95 -9.70 -29.07
C VAL A 96 -2.26 -9.01 -29.35
N GLY A 97 -2.20 -7.71 -29.65
CA GLY A 97 -3.33 -6.87 -29.99
C GLY A 97 -3.38 -6.54 -31.49
N ARG A 98 -4.23 -5.57 -31.85
CA ARG A 98 -4.39 -5.08 -33.22
C ARG A 98 -3.10 -4.40 -33.72
N ASP A 99 -2.42 -3.70 -32.82
CA ASP A 99 -1.25 -2.86 -33.12
C ASP A 99 0.09 -3.60 -32.84
N GLY A 100 0.04 -4.90 -32.55
CA GLY A 100 1.21 -5.73 -32.31
C GLY A 100 1.31 -6.32 -30.91
N ALA A 101 2.52 -6.60 -30.47
CA ALA A 101 2.80 -7.19 -29.17
C ALA A 101 2.54 -6.21 -28.03
N HIS A 102 2.20 -6.75 -26.84
CA HIS A 102 2.06 -5.99 -25.60
C HIS A 102 3.31 -5.13 -25.34
N PRO A 103 3.18 -3.81 -25.13
CA PRO A 103 4.33 -2.97 -24.81
C PRO A 103 4.99 -3.40 -23.50
N LEU A 104 6.30 -3.67 -23.55
CA LEU A 104 7.02 -4.20 -22.39
C LEU A 104 7.09 -3.22 -21.21
N ASP A 105 7.10 -1.92 -21.49
CA ASP A 105 7.06 -0.85 -20.49
C ASP A 105 5.75 -0.85 -19.69
N ILE A 106 4.61 -1.12 -20.32
CA ILE A 106 3.32 -1.28 -19.64
C ILE A 106 3.34 -2.50 -18.70
N PHE A 107 3.94 -3.62 -19.14
CA PHE A 107 4.11 -4.78 -18.29
C PHE A 107 4.97 -4.44 -17.06
N LYS A 108 6.14 -3.82 -17.29
CA LYS A 108 7.09 -3.46 -16.23
C LYS A 108 6.48 -2.53 -15.19
N ILE A 109 5.79 -1.45 -15.60
CA ILE A 109 5.24 -0.50 -14.64
C ILE A 109 4.18 -1.14 -13.74
N VAL A 110 3.40 -2.10 -14.24
CA VAL A 110 2.45 -2.85 -13.39
C VAL A 110 3.17 -3.72 -12.36
N ILE A 111 4.22 -4.42 -12.77
CA ILE A 111 5.05 -5.21 -11.85
C ILE A 111 5.74 -4.31 -10.82
N ASP A 112 6.30 -3.20 -11.26
CA ASP A 112 7.04 -2.27 -10.38
C ASP A 112 6.12 -1.66 -9.32
N VAL A 113 4.92 -1.22 -9.70
CA VAL A 113 3.97 -0.63 -8.73
C VAL A 113 3.36 -1.70 -7.84
N ASN A 114 2.76 -2.75 -8.41
CA ASN A 114 1.94 -3.68 -7.64
C ASN A 114 2.79 -4.64 -6.81
N LEU A 115 3.81 -5.26 -7.40
CA LEU A 115 4.61 -6.30 -6.75
C LEU A 115 5.83 -5.72 -6.04
N VAL A 116 6.69 -5.00 -6.79
CA VAL A 116 7.91 -4.43 -6.19
C VAL A 116 7.55 -3.37 -5.16
N GLY A 117 6.55 -2.51 -5.43
CA GLY A 117 6.05 -1.50 -4.49
C GLY A 117 5.48 -2.10 -3.21
N THR A 118 4.69 -3.17 -3.31
CA THR A 118 4.19 -3.92 -2.14
C THR A 118 5.34 -4.49 -1.31
N PHE A 119 6.32 -5.13 -1.94
CA PHE A 119 7.49 -5.66 -1.24
C PHE A 119 8.35 -4.55 -0.62
N ASN A 120 8.53 -3.43 -1.33
CA ASN A 120 9.32 -2.29 -0.87
C ASN A 120 8.73 -1.69 0.42
N THR A 121 7.44 -1.47 0.48
CA THR A 121 6.75 -0.98 1.68
C THR A 121 6.75 -2.02 2.80
N LEU A 122 6.50 -3.28 2.46
CA LEU A 122 6.47 -4.39 3.41
C LEU A 122 7.81 -4.53 4.15
N ARG A 123 8.94 -4.63 3.43
CA ARG A 123 10.26 -4.84 4.04
C ARG A 123 10.69 -3.69 4.95
N LEU A 124 10.40 -2.44 4.55
CA LEU A 124 10.78 -1.25 5.32
C LEU A 124 9.86 -1.04 6.54
N ALA A 125 8.57 -1.30 6.41
CA ALA A 125 7.65 -1.27 7.55
C ALA A 125 7.95 -2.39 8.56
N ALA A 126 8.24 -3.61 8.08
CA ALA A 126 8.60 -4.74 8.93
C ALA A 126 9.87 -4.47 9.76
N GLU A 127 10.87 -3.78 9.20
CA GLU A 127 12.07 -3.37 9.94
C GLU A 127 11.75 -2.46 11.12
N VAL A 128 10.80 -1.52 10.97
CA VAL A 128 10.33 -0.65 12.05
C VAL A 128 9.49 -1.44 13.05
N MET A 129 8.54 -2.25 12.57
CA MET A 129 7.67 -3.08 13.41
C MET A 129 8.46 -4.04 14.29
N GLY A 130 9.56 -4.60 13.78
CA GLY A 130 10.43 -5.51 14.54
C GLY A 130 11.13 -4.86 15.74
N LYS A 131 11.06 -3.54 15.90
CA LYS A 131 11.61 -2.77 17.03
C LYS A 131 10.52 -2.43 18.07
N ASN A 132 9.26 -2.72 17.80
CA ASN A 132 8.15 -2.50 18.73
C ASN A 132 8.25 -3.47 19.89
N GLU A 133 7.81 -3.02 21.07
CA GLU A 133 7.58 -3.93 22.21
C GLU A 133 6.49 -4.94 21.83
N PRO A 134 6.74 -6.24 21.97
CA PRO A 134 5.77 -7.27 21.63
C PRO A 134 4.51 -7.16 22.50
N GLU A 135 3.35 -7.30 21.87
CA GLU A 135 2.07 -7.46 22.57
C GLU A 135 1.73 -8.94 22.80
N ASN A 136 0.46 -9.24 23.05
CA ASN A 136 -0.03 -10.60 23.20
C ASN A 136 0.47 -11.49 22.05
N ASP A 137 0.88 -12.71 22.36
CA ASP A 137 1.39 -13.71 21.40
C ASP A 137 2.69 -13.29 20.66
N ASN A 138 3.48 -12.38 21.23
CA ASN A 138 4.71 -11.82 20.64
C ASN A 138 4.48 -11.04 19.33
N GLU A 139 3.34 -10.43 19.18
CA GLU A 139 2.96 -9.65 17.98
C GLU A 139 3.58 -8.25 18.03
N CYS A 140 4.51 -7.95 17.12
CA CYS A 140 5.14 -6.61 16.96
C CYS A 140 4.43 -5.72 15.94
N GLY A 141 3.61 -6.29 15.08
CA GLY A 141 2.85 -5.60 14.04
C GLY A 141 2.11 -6.55 13.11
N VAL A 142 1.29 -6.02 12.24
CA VAL A 142 0.55 -6.78 11.23
C VAL A 142 0.68 -6.16 9.85
N ILE A 143 0.87 -6.99 8.84
CA ILE A 143 0.95 -6.58 7.43
C ILE A 143 -0.18 -7.25 6.65
N ILE A 144 -0.95 -6.45 5.93
CA ILE A 144 -2.06 -6.87 5.10
C ILE A 144 -1.75 -6.44 3.65
N ASN A 145 -1.65 -7.41 2.76
CA ASN A 145 -1.50 -7.16 1.33
C ASN A 145 -2.82 -7.43 0.61
N THR A 146 -3.29 -6.47 -0.18
CA THR A 146 -4.42 -6.72 -1.07
C THR A 146 -3.93 -7.48 -2.28
N ALA A 147 -4.71 -8.45 -2.73
CA ALA A 147 -4.50 -9.17 -3.97
C ALA A 147 -5.84 -9.33 -4.70
N SER A 148 -5.80 -9.87 -5.90
CA SER A 148 -6.97 -10.01 -6.76
C SER A 148 -7.24 -11.48 -7.08
N VAL A 149 -8.50 -11.78 -7.38
CA VAL A 149 -8.88 -13.05 -8.02
C VAL A 149 -8.10 -13.30 -9.32
N ALA A 150 -7.61 -12.23 -9.98
CA ALA A 150 -6.74 -12.31 -11.15
C ALA A 150 -5.40 -13.03 -10.90
N ALA A 151 -5.01 -13.24 -9.64
CA ALA A 151 -3.89 -14.10 -9.27
C ALA A 151 -4.12 -15.57 -9.66
N PHE A 152 -5.37 -16.00 -9.67
CA PHE A 152 -5.80 -17.38 -9.91
C PHE A 152 -6.58 -17.54 -11.22
N ASP A 153 -7.34 -16.53 -11.60
CA ASP A 153 -8.22 -16.55 -12.79
C ASP A 153 -8.11 -15.21 -13.54
N GLY A 154 -7.02 -15.08 -14.31
CA GLY A 154 -6.73 -13.88 -15.09
C GLY A 154 -7.58 -13.76 -16.35
N GLN A 155 -8.06 -12.55 -16.63
CA GLN A 155 -8.85 -12.25 -17.83
C GLN A 155 -7.95 -11.88 -19.02
N ILE A 156 -8.55 -11.89 -20.24
CA ILE A 156 -7.89 -11.42 -21.44
C ILE A 156 -7.41 -9.98 -21.24
N GLY A 157 -6.14 -9.72 -21.48
CA GLY A 157 -5.52 -8.41 -21.31
C GLY A 157 -4.91 -8.15 -19.94
N GLN A 158 -5.01 -9.08 -18.99
CA GLN A 158 -4.50 -8.93 -17.62
C GLN A 158 -3.16 -9.62 -17.37
N ALA A 159 -2.35 -9.91 -18.40
CA ALA A 159 -1.09 -10.65 -18.23
C ALA A 159 -0.16 -10.01 -17.17
N ALA A 160 0.07 -8.71 -17.25
CA ALA A 160 0.88 -7.98 -16.28
C ALA A 160 0.22 -7.94 -14.88
N TYR A 161 -1.07 -7.63 -14.84
CA TYR A 161 -1.84 -7.56 -13.60
C TYR A 161 -1.91 -8.90 -12.90
N SER A 162 -2.27 -9.97 -13.62
CA SER A 162 -2.31 -11.33 -13.04
C SER A 162 -0.95 -11.80 -12.55
N ALA A 163 0.13 -11.47 -13.27
CA ALA A 163 1.49 -11.78 -12.84
C ALA A 163 1.85 -11.05 -11.55
N SER A 164 1.52 -9.76 -11.42
CA SER A 164 1.77 -8.99 -10.20
C SER A 164 0.97 -9.51 -9.01
N GLU A 165 -0.32 -9.78 -9.20
CA GLU A 165 -1.21 -10.29 -8.15
C GLU A 165 -0.83 -11.71 -7.71
N GLY A 166 -0.44 -12.58 -8.65
CA GLY A 166 0.12 -13.90 -8.36
C GLY A 166 1.42 -13.83 -7.57
N GLY A 167 2.27 -12.83 -7.89
CA GLY A 167 3.49 -12.54 -7.13
C GLY A 167 3.21 -12.10 -5.69
N ILE A 168 2.18 -11.27 -5.48
CA ILE A 168 1.76 -10.84 -4.12
C ILE A 168 1.29 -12.06 -3.31
N VAL A 169 0.50 -12.95 -3.90
CA VAL A 169 0.04 -14.18 -3.23
C VAL A 169 1.21 -15.10 -2.86
N GLY A 170 2.19 -15.23 -3.74
CA GLY A 170 3.39 -16.02 -3.50
C GLY A 170 4.31 -15.46 -2.46
#